data_49a4eac646cd34c45ab3a17be6b58932
#
_entry.id   49a4eac646cd34c45ab3a17be6b58932
#
_cell.length_a   1.000
_cell.length_b   1.000
_cell.length_c   1.000
_cell.angle_alpha   90.00
_cell.angle_beta   90.00
_cell.angle_gamma   90.00
#
_symmetry.space_group_name_H-M   'P 1'
#
loop_
_entity.id
_entity.type
_entity.pdbx_description
1 polymer ?
#
loop_
_entity_poly.entity_id
_entity_poly.type
_entity_poly.pdbx_seq_one_letter_code
_entity_poly.pdbx_strand_id
1 'polypeptide(L)'
;MKKMKILLVDDEKEFVETLSERMEMRDLASDIALNGEEALQMVEDDAPDVMVLDLKMPGIDGMEVLRKVKKAYPDVQVIMLTGHGSEKDEEEARRLGAFEYLQKPTGVDKIVQTIKRAFKKFDDSMVAATFAEAGDLDSAEKVMEDSDSKDKEKD
;
A
#
# COMPACT_ATOMS: atom_id res chain seq x y z
N MET A 1 -12.36 -1.55 15.47
CA MET A 1 -11.75 -1.88 14.18
C MET A 1 -10.78 -0.79 13.78
N LYS A 2 -9.58 -1.16 13.37
CA LYS A 2 -8.56 -0.20 12.98
C LYS A 2 -8.94 0.48 11.66
N LYS A 3 -8.87 1.80 11.62
CA LYS A 3 -9.13 2.57 10.41
C LYS A 3 -7.92 2.48 9.48
N MET A 4 -8.16 2.16 8.22
CA MET A 4 -7.12 2.07 7.21
C MET A 4 -6.62 3.47 6.83
N LYS A 5 -5.31 3.66 6.88
CA LYS A 5 -4.69 4.92 6.49
C LYS A 5 -4.05 4.76 5.11
N ILE A 6 -4.51 5.54 4.15
CA ILE A 6 -4.11 5.43 2.74
C ILE A 6 -3.49 6.74 2.28
N LEU A 7 -2.36 6.65 1.58
CA LEU A 7 -1.72 7.79 0.92
C LEU A 7 -1.69 7.55 -0.58
N LEU A 8 -2.28 8.48 -1.35
CA LEU A 8 -2.24 8.46 -2.81
C LEU A 8 -1.17 9.43 -3.29
N VAL A 9 -0.27 8.99 -4.14
CA VAL A 9 0.85 9.80 -4.63
C VAL A 9 0.83 9.84 -6.14
N ASP A 10 0.55 11.00 -6.73
CA ASP A 10 0.44 11.16 -8.16
C ASP A 10 0.48 12.65 -8.49
N ASP A 11 1.25 13.06 -9.48
CA ASP A 11 1.37 14.46 -9.87
C ASP A 11 0.20 14.95 -10.74
N GLU A 12 -0.63 14.02 -11.24
CA GLU A 12 -1.83 14.36 -11.99
C GLU A 12 -2.95 14.69 -11.00
N LYS A 13 -3.02 15.95 -10.63
CA LYS A 13 -3.92 16.43 -9.58
C LYS A 13 -5.38 16.02 -9.79
N GLU A 14 -5.90 16.23 -11.01
CA GLU A 14 -7.29 15.88 -11.32
C GLU A 14 -7.55 14.40 -11.15
N PHE A 15 -6.62 13.56 -11.61
CA PHE A 15 -6.75 12.12 -11.50
C PHE A 15 -6.80 11.68 -10.04
N VAL A 16 -5.84 12.14 -9.25
CA VAL A 16 -5.70 11.66 -7.87
C VAL A 16 -6.83 12.20 -6.97
N GLU A 17 -7.29 13.42 -7.23
CA GLU A 17 -8.43 13.98 -6.49
C GLU A 17 -9.71 13.22 -6.81
N THR A 18 -9.95 12.91 -8.10
CA THR A 18 -11.08 12.10 -8.52
C THR A 18 -11.03 10.71 -7.90
N LEU A 19 -9.87 10.10 -7.90
CA LEU A 19 -9.69 8.77 -7.28
C LEU A 19 -10.01 8.83 -5.79
N SER A 20 -9.50 9.84 -5.09
CA SER A 20 -9.74 10.02 -3.68
C SER A 20 -11.24 10.17 -3.38
N GLU A 21 -11.94 10.97 -4.18
CA GLU A 21 -13.39 11.16 -4.02
C GLU A 21 -14.16 9.85 -4.23
N ARG A 22 -13.79 9.09 -5.26
CA ARG A 22 -14.46 7.83 -5.55
C ARG A 22 -14.19 6.78 -4.48
N MET A 23 -13.00 6.80 -3.92
CA MET A 23 -12.66 5.91 -2.81
C MET A 23 -13.46 6.28 -1.56
N GLU A 24 -13.62 7.57 -1.30
CA GLU A 24 -14.41 8.05 -0.17
C GLU A 24 -15.86 7.58 -0.26
N MET A 25 -16.42 7.54 -1.46
CA MET A 25 -17.76 7.01 -1.69
C MET A 25 -17.86 5.51 -1.34
N ARG A 26 -16.72 4.84 -1.19
CA ARG A 26 -16.62 3.44 -0.79
C ARG A 26 -16.07 3.30 0.64
N ASP A 27 -16.21 4.35 1.43
CA ASP A 27 -15.79 4.40 2.83
C ASP A 27 -14.28 4.27 3.03
N LEU A 28 -13.49 4.67 2.03
CA LEU A 28 -12.04 4.70 2.13
C LEU A 28 -11.53 6.13 1.99
N ALA A 29 -11.26 6.76 3.12
CA ALA A 29 -10.65 8.09 3.14
C ALA A 29 -9.16 7.96 2.79
N SER A 30 -8.62 8.97 2.10
CA SER A 30 -7.22 8.96 1.71
C SER A 30 -6.62 10.35 1.79
N ASP A 31 -5.31 10.41 2.01
CA ASP A 31 -4.54 11.63 1.89
C ASP A 31 -3.86 11.63 0.51
N ILE A 32 -3.47 12.81 0.04
CA ILE A 32 -2.89 13.00 -1.29
C ILE A 32 -1.54 13.70 -1.18
N ALA A 33 -0.54 13.18 -1.90
CA ALA A 33 0.71 13.88 -2.14
C ALA A 33 0.87 14.04 -3.66
N LEU A 34 1.32 15.20 -4.11
CA LEU A 34 1.42 15.49 -5.54
C LEU A 34 2.82 15.32 -6.11
N ASN A 35 3.76 14.91 -5.29
CA ASN A 35 5.13 14.61 -5.73
C ASN A 35 5.81 13.70 -4.70
N GLY A 36 6.98 13.18 -5.06
CA GLY A 36 7.70 12.23 -4.22
C GLY A 36 8.23 12.83 -2.92
N GLU A 37 8.71 14.05 -2.96
CA GLU A 37 9.24 14.74 -1.78
C GLU A 37 8.15 14.95 -0.74
N GLU A 38 6.98 15.41 -1.18
CA GLU A 38 5.82 15.56 -0.31
C GLU A 38 5.39 14.23 0.29
N ALA A 39 5.37 13.19 -0.54
CA ALA A 39 5.01 11.84 -0.10
C ALA A 39 5.97 11.36 1.01
N LEU A 40 7.27 11.52 0.82
CA LEU A 40 8.25 11.09 1.80
C LEU A 40 8.10 11.85 3.12
N GLN A 41 7.80 13.14 3.04
CA GLN A 41 7.56 13.94 4.24
C GLN A 41 6.31 13.47 4.99
N MET A 42 5.24 13.18 4.26
CA MET A 42 4.00 12.69 4.87
C MET A 42 4.18 11.34 5.53
N VAL A 43 4.96 10.46 4.90
CA VAL A 43 5.28 9.14 5.48
C VAL A 43 6.07 9.30 6.77
N GLU A 44 7.03 10.20 6.79
CA GLU A 44 7.83 10.47 7.99
C GLU A 44 6.98 11.02 9.12
N ASP A 45 6.06 11.94 8.82
CA ASP A 45 5.19 12.55 9.81
C ASP A 45 4.19 11.57 10.39
N ASP A 46 3.63 10.70 9.53
CA ASP A 46 2.61 9.73 9.94
C ASP A 46 2.49 8.65 8.88
N ALA A 47 3.19 7.55 9.05
CA ALA A 47 3.27 6.49 8.05
C ALA A 47 1.90 5.89 7.73
N PRO A 48 1.56 5.76 6.43
CA PRO A 48 0.31 5.12 6.03
C PRO A 48 0.42 3.60 6.16
N ASP A 49 -0.74 2.94 6.14
CA ASP A 49 -0.79 1.48 6.07
C ASP A 49 -0.56 1.02 4.62
N VAL A 50 -1.17 1.73 3.68
CA VAL A 50 -1.09 1.44 2.26
C VAL A 50 -0.80 2.74 1.48
N MET A 51 0.11 2.65 0.53
CA MET A 51 0.45 3.75 -0.36
C MET A 51 0.16 3.34 -1.80
N VAL A 52 -0.54 4.20 -2.56
CA VAL A 52 -0.72 4.01 -4.00
C VAL A 52 0.15 5.06 -4.68
N LEU A 53 1.09 4.62 -5.49
CA LEU A 53 2.22 5.43 -5.93
C LEU A 53 2.41 5.39 -7.45
N ASP A 54 2.42 6.57 -8.08
CA ASP A 54 2.73 6.66 -9.51
C ASP A 54 4.24 6.57 -9.71
N LEU A 55 4.65 5.99 -10.85
CA LEU A 55 6.05 5.80 -11.20
C LEU A 55 6.71 7.08 -11.70
N LYS A 56 6.07 7.76 -12.66
CA LYS A 56 6.65 8.94 -13.32
C LYS A 56 6.13 10.23 -12.72
N MET A 57 7.00 10.94 -12.03
CA MET A 57 6.68 12.22 -11.42
C MET A 57 7.90 13.14 -11.53
N PRO A 58 7.70 14.47 -11.61
CA PRO A 58 8.83 15.41 -11.55
C PRO A 58 9.58 15.29 -10.22
N GLY A 59 10.87 15.51 -10.24
CA GLY A 59 11.70 15.38 -9.05
C GLY A 59 12.03 13.94 -8.76
N ILE A 60 11.82 13.49 -7.53
CA ILE A 60 12.05 12.09 -7.16
C ILE A 60 10.94 11.23 -7.80
N ASP A 61 11.34 10.22 -8.59
CA ASP A 61 10.36 9.35 -9.22
C ASP A 61 9.80 8.31 -8.24
N GLY A 62 8.74 7.61 -8.69
CA GLY A 62 8.06 6.63 -7.83
C GLY A 62 8.93 5.46 -7.43
N MET A 63 9.86 5.04 -8.28
CA MET A 63 10.75 3.93 -7.96
C MET A 63 11.65 4.28 -6.77
N GLU A 64 12.16 5.51 -6.74
CA GLU A 64 12.98 6.00 -5.64
C GLU A 64 12.17 6.12 -4.35
N VAL A 65 10.94 6.63 -4.45
CA VAL A 65 10.03 6.70 -3.29
C VAL A 65 9.78 5.29 -2.74
N LEU A 66 9.49 4.34 -3.62
CA LEU A 66 9.27 2.94 -3.23
C LEU A 66 10.48 2.38 -2.46
N ARG A 67 11.67 2.57 -3.01
CA ARG A 67 12.89 2.07 -2.39
C ARG A 67 13.08 2.66 -1.00
N LYS A 68 12.95 3.96 -0.88
CA LYS A 68 13.13 4.65 0.41
C LYS A 68 12.10 4.26 1.44
N VAL A 69 10.83 4.15 1.03
CA VAL A 69 9.75 3.78 1.94
C VAL A 69 9.94 2.34 2.43
N LYS A 70 10.22 1.41 1.52
CA LYS A 70 10.40 0.01 1.92
C LYS A 70 11.63 -0.21 2.79
N LYS A 71 12.65 0.61 2.62
CA LYS A 71 13.84 0.54 3.46
C LYS A 71 13.59 1.05 4.88
N ALA A 72 12.93 2.19 5.00
CA ALA A 72 12.70 2.85 6.29
C ALA A 72 11.44 2.36 7.00
N TYR A 73 10.42 1.98 6.25
CA TYR A 73 9.10 1.57 6.77
C TYR A 73 8.65 0.29 6.06
N PRO A 74 9.32 -0.84 6.30
CA PRO A 74 9.09 -2.06 5.51
C PRO A 74 7.67 -2.62 5.60
N ASP A 75 6.91 -2.25 6.62
CA ASP A 75 5.55 -2.74 6.80
C ASP A 75 4.52 -1.98 5.95
N VAL A 76 4.86 -0.77 5.48
CA VAL A 76 3.97 -0.01 4.59
C VAL A 76 3.83 -0.78 3.29
N GLN A 77 2.59 -1.07 2.90
CA GLN A 77 2.33 -1.77 1.64
C GLN A 77 2.22 -0.76 0.51
N VAL A 78 2.98 -0.97 -0.55
CA VAL A 78 3.03 -0.05 -1.69
C VAL A 78 2.43 -0.70 -2.92
N ILE A 79 1.45 -0.04 -3.53
CA ILE A 79 0.84 -0.43 -4.79
C ILE A 79 1.29 0.58 -5.83
N MET A 80 1.94 0.12 -6.91
CA MET A 80 2.28 1.01 -8.01
C MET A 80 1.06 1.15 -8.92
N LEU A 81 0.73 2.37 -9.33
CA LEU A 81 -0.36 2.65 -10.25
C LEU A 81 0.10 3.67 -11.26
N THR A 82 0.43 3.25 -12.46
CA THR A 82 1.09 4.12 -13.44
C THR A 82 0.61 3.86 -14.88
N GLY A 83 0.62 4.92 -15.69
CA GLY A 83 0.38 4.82 -17.12
C GLY A 83 1.65 4.77 -17.96
N HIS A 84 2.82 4.82 -17.33
CA HIS A 84 4.11 5.00 -18.01
C HIS A 84 5.15 3.95 -17.69
N GLY A 85 4.75 2.82 -17.13
CA GLY A 85 5.71 1.78 -16.76
C GLY A 85 5.96 0.76 -17.86
N SER A 86 7.14 0.16 -17.84
CA SER A 86 7.52 -0.94 -18.72
C SER A 86 7.56 -2.24 -17.91
N GLU A 87 7.78 -3.37 -18.60
CA GLU A 87 7.94 -4.66 -17.91
C GLU A 87 9.14 -4.63 -16.96
N LYS A 88 10.21 -3.94 -17.35
CA LYS A 88 11.39 -3.78 -16.47
C LYS A 88 11.04 -2.99 -15.22
N ASP A 89 10.21 -1.96 -15.37
CA ASP A 89 9.75 -1.17 -14.23
C ASP A 89 8.92 -2.02 -13.28
N GLU A 90 8.06 -2.87 -13.83
CA GLU A 90 7.27 -3.77 -13.01
C GLU A 90 8.14 -4.76 -12.24
N GLU A 91 9.11 -5.37 -12.92
CA GLU A 91 10.05 -6.30 -12.28
C GLU A 91 10.83 -5.60 -11.17
N GLU A 92 11.32 -4.41 -11.43
CA GLU A 92 12.08 -3.63 -10.44
C GLU A 92 11.22 -3.27 -9.24
N ALA A 93 9.97 -2.84 -9.48
CA ALA A 93 9.07 -2.50 -8.39
C ALA A 93 8.79 -3.71 -7.50
N ARG A 94 8.53 -4.87 -8.10
CA ARG A 94 8.29 -6.09 -7.35
C ARG A 94 9.52 -6.53 -6.57
N ARG A 95 10.69 -6.41 -7.17
CA ARG A 95 11.95 -6.72 -6.52
C ARG A 95 12.19 -5.81 -5.30
N LEU A 96 11.78 -4.54 -5.39
CA LEU A 96 11.93 -3.58 -4.30
C LEU A 96 10.85 -3.74 -3.23
N GLY A 97 9.90 -4.65 -3.42
CA GLY A 97 8.92 -4.96 -2.40
C GLY A 97 7.53 -4.38 -2.60
N ALA A 98 7.20 -3.89 -3.82
CA ALA A 98 5.85 -3.45 -4.10
C ALA A 98 4.87 -4.62 -3.95
N PHE A 99 3.74 -4.36 -3.31
CA PHE A 99 2.71 -5.37 -3.13
C PHE A 99 2.05 -5.74 -4.46
N GLU A 100 1.80 -4.74 -5.29
CA GLU A 100 1.17 -4.96 -6.59
C GLU A 100 1.57 -3.84 -7.56
N TYR A 101 1.42 -4.12 -8.85
CA TYR A 101 1.73 -3.17 -9.91
C TYR A 101 0.54 -3.12 -10.87
N LEU A 102 -0.13 -1.97 -10.95
CA LEU A 102 -1.31 -1.78 -11.79
C LEU A 102 -1.01 -0.74 -12.87
N GLN A 103 -1.54 -0.97 -14.07
CA GLN A 103 -1.39 -0.03 -15.18
C GLN A 103 -2.68 0.75 -15.38
N LYS A 104 -2.55 2.07 -15.58
CA LYS A 104 -3.68 2.90 -15.98
C LYS A 104 -4.00 2.66 -17.45
N PRO A 105 -5.25 2.70 -17.86
CA PRO A 105 -6.44 2.95 -17.03
C PRO A 105 -6.86 1.73 -16.24
N THR A 106 -7.24 1.93 -14.99
CA THR A 106 -7.67 0.86 -14.09
C THR A 106 -8.91 1.36 -13.35
N GLY A 107 -9.94 0.53 -13.28
CA GLY A 107 -11.17 0.89 -12.59
C GLY A 107 -10.97 1.05 -11.09
N VAL A 108 -11.76 1.94 -10.48
CA VAL A 108 -11.66 2.22 -9.06
C VAL A 108 -11.90 0.97 -8.21
N ASP A 109 -12.79 0.07 -8.65
CA ASP A 109 -13.09 -1.13 -7.88
C ASP A 109 -11.88 -2.05 -7.77
N LYS A 110 -11.09 -2.18 -8.84
CA LYS A 110 -9.88 -2.98 -8.81
C LYS A 110 -8.83 -2.35 -7.89
N ILE A 111 -8.71 -1.04 -7.93
CA ILE A 111 -7.79 -0.32 -7.05
C ILE A 111 -8.18 -0.55 -5.59
N VAL A 112 -9.47 -0.40 -5.29
CA VAL A 112 -9.99 -0.60 -3.93
C VAL A 112 -9.76 -2.03 -3.44
N GLN A 113 -10.04 -3.03 -4.29
CA GLN A 113 -9.79 -4.43 -3.94
C GLN A 113 -8.31 -4.67 -3.62
N THR A 114 -7.43 -4.08 -4.43
CA THR A 114 -5.99 -4.24 -4.24
C THR A 114 -5.55 -3.59 -2.94
N ILE A 115 -6.09 -2.40 -2.64
CA ILE A 115 -5.81 -1.71 -1.37
C ILE A 115 -6.24 -2.57 -0.18
N LYS A 116 -7.43 -3.15 -0.25
CA LYS A 116 -7.94 -3.99 0.85
C LYS A 116 -7.08 -5.23 1.07
N ARG A 117 -6.61 -5.87 -0.02
CA ARG A 117 -5.70 -7.01 0.10
C ARG A 117 -4.36 -6.60 0.71
N ALA A 118 -3.85 -5.45 0.31
CA ALA A 118 -2.60 -4.92 0.85
C ALA A 118 -2.73 -4.59 2.33
N PHE A 119 -3.84 -4.00 2.73
CA PHE A 119 -4.11 -3.69 4.13
C PHE A 119 -4.19 -4.95 4.97
N LYS A 120 -4.82 -6.01 4.46
CA LYS A 120 -4.88 -7.28 5.17
C LYS A 120 -3.48 -7.82 5.43
N LYS A 121 -2.59 -7.75 4.45
CA LYS A 121 -1.20 -8.18 4.62
C LYS A 121 -0.50 -7.35 5.69
N PHE A 122 -0.69 -6.03 5.69
CA PHE A 122 -0.13 -5.12 6.69
C PHE A 122 -0.61 -5.51 8.09
N ASP A 123 -1.91 -5.70 8.25
CA ASP A 123 -2.52 -6.02 9.55
C ASP A 123 -2.04 -7.37 10.08
N ASP A 124 -1.96 -8.38 9.22
CA ASP A 124 -1.45 -9.70 9.58
C ASP A 124 0.03 -9.62 10.04
N SER A 125 0.84 -8.80 9.36
CA SER A 125 2.25 -8.60 9.73
C SER A 125 2.35 -7.94 11.11
N MET A 126 1.51 -6.97 11.40
CA MET A 126 1.52 -6.28 12.70
C MET A 126 1.11 -7.22 13.84
N VAL A 127 0.11 -8.05 13.62
CA VAL A 127 -0.34 -9.03 14.61
C VAL A 127 0.79 -10.04 14.90
N ALA A 128 1.42 -10.58 13.86
CA ALA A 128 2.50 -11.54 14.01
C ALA A 128 3.70 -10.92 14.75
N ALA A 129 4.07 -9.70 14.41
CA ALA A 129 5.16 -8.98 15.08
C ALA A 129 4.87 -8.76 16.56
N THR A 130 3.64 -8.40 16.89
CA THR A 130 3.22 -8.17 18.27
C THR A 130 3.37 -9.44 19.12
N PHE A 131 2.93 -10.58 18.61
CA PHE A 131 3.07 -11.84 19.32
C PHE A 131 4.54 -12.26 19.45
N ALA A 132 5.32 -12.07 18.41
CA ALA A 132 6.75 -12.38 18.45
C ALA A 132 7.49 -11.52 19.50
N GLU A 133 7.16 -10.25 19.58
CA GLU A 133 7.75 -9.34 20.57
C GLU A 133 7.39 -9.74 22.00
N ALA A 134 6.20 -10.29 22.19
CA ALA A 134 5.78 -10.79 23.50
C ALA A 134 6.44 -12.12 23.87
N GLY A 135 7.23 -12.70 22.99
CA GLY A 135 7.91 -13.97 23.25
C GLY A 135 7.01 -15.19 23.13
N ASP A 136 5.85 -15.03 22.52
CA ASP A 136 4.86 -16.08 22.40
C ASP A 136 4.72 -16.53 20.95
N LEU A 137 5.73 -17.21 20.48
CA LEU A 137 5.81 -17.67 19.09
C LEU A 137 4.74 -18.73 18.78
N ASP A 138 4.48 -19.62 19.75
CA ASP A 138 3.48 -20.67 19.57
C ASP A 138 2.10 -20.06 19.38
N SER A 139 1.75 -19.04 20.18
CA SER A 139 0.48 -18.35 20.03
C SER A 139 0.38 -17.62 18.72
N ALA A 140 1.49 -17.02 18.26
CA ALA A 140 1.52 -16.33 16.97
C ALA A 140 1.25 -17.31 15.84
N GLU A 141 1.91 -18.46 15.83
CA GLU A 141 1.69 -19.50 14.82
C GLU A 141 0.23 -19.98 14.85
N LYS A 142 -0.29 -20.23 16.03
CA LYS A 142 -1.66 -20.71 16.20
C LYS A 142 -2.67 -19.70 15.69
N VAL A 143 -2.45 -18.42 15.98
CA VAL A 143 -3.35 -17.35 15.50
C VAL A 143 -3.33 -17.28 13.97
N MET A 144 -2.15 -17.41 13.36
CA MET A 144 -2.04 -17.39 11.91
C MET A 144 -2.73 -18.60 11.27
N GLU A 145 -2.58 -19.78 11.84
CA GLU A 145 -3.26 -20.99 11.37
C GLU A 145 -4.77 -20.85 11.48
N ASP A 146 -5.25 -20.36 12.62
CA ASP A 146 -6.68 -20.15 12.83
C ASP A 146 -7.26 -19.15 11.84
N SER A 147 -6.53 -18.07 11.55
CA SER A 147 -6.93 -17.08 10.54
C SER A 147 -7.07 -17.72 9.17
N ASP A 148 -6.09 -18.50 8.77
CA ASP A 148 -6.11 -19.20 7.48
C ASP A 148 -7.29 -20.17 7.39
N SER A 149 -7.52 -20.93 8.47
CA SER A 149 -8.65 -21.86 8.54
C SER A 149 -9.98 -21.14 8.43
N LYS A 150 -10.13 -20.03 9.13
CA LYS A 150 -11.37 -19.24 9.09
C LYS A 150 -11.62 -18.66 7.71
N ASP A 151 -10.58 -18.18 7.07
CA ASP A 151 -10.68 -17.63 5.71
C ASP A 151 -11.12 -18.70 4.73
N LYS A 152 -10.61 -19.93 4.87
CA LYS A 152 -11.01 -21.07 4.04
C LYS A 152 -12.44 -21.47 4.28
N GLU A 153 -12.89 -21.44 5.53
CA GLU A 153 -14.26 -21.80 5.88
C GLU A 153 -15.27 -20.77 5.38
N LYS A 154 -14.91 -19.50 5.34
CA LYS A 154 -15.79 -18.42 4.89
C LYS A 154 -15.90 -18.34 3.39
N ASP A 155 -14.92 -18.82 2.69
CA ASP A 155 -14.91 -18.85 1.24
C ASP A 155 -15.64 -20.05 0.70
#